data_31546259d8588ad5dceb28755b908e44
#
_entry.id   31546259d8588ad5dceb28755b908e44
#
_cell.length_a   1.000
_cell.length_b   1.000
_cell.length_c   1.000
_cell.angle_alpha   90.00
_cell.angle_beta   90.00
_cell.angle_gamma   90.00
#
_symmetry.space_group_name_H-M   'P 1'
#
loop_
_entity.id
_entity.type
_entity.pdbx_description
1 polymer ?
#
loop_
_entity_poly.entity_id
_entity_poly.type
_entity_poly.pdbx_seq_one_letter_code
_entity_poly.pdbx_strand_id
1 'polypeptide(L)'
;KYICIRPEIKNFIETSFDIDPTKTTVIYNSFDETRFKHYPLPKKKRVLFVGTIDYLRKLTIEDLIKTTKEENKELWIVGKKRADYLDNLLEPHVKYFEPTWNVEKYIKECDETAGILLGRTTIEGWLSNRPGWIYDVDETGNILGKTFNKVPDDVEKFHSKNAINNILKSYEDIL
;
A
#
# COMPACT_ATOMS: atom_id res chain seq x y z
N LYS A 1 -22.75 14.89 2.93
CA LYS A 1 -21.63 14.19 3.59
C LYS A 1 -20.48 13.98 2.62
N TYR A 2 -19.25 13.92 3.16
CA TYR A 2 -18.03 13.64 2.42
C TYR A 2 -17.48 12.29 2.85
N ILE A 3 -17.15 11.42 1.90
CA ILE A 3 -16.50 10.14 2.15
C ILE A 3 -15.02 10.29 1.81
N CYS A 4 -14.17 10.09 2.81
CA CYS A 4 -12.73 10.16 2.69
C CYS A 4 -12.14 8.75 2.75
N ILE A 5 -11.17 8.45 1.91
CA ILE A 5 -10.58 7.10 1.86
C ILE A 5 -9.49 6.86 2.92
N ARG A 6 -9.10 7.90 3.66
CA ARG A 6 -8.08 7.88 4.71
C ARG A 6 -8.33 8.99 5.74
N PRO A 7 -7.90 8.80 7.00
CA PRO A 7 -8.00 9.83 8.03
C PRO A 7 -7.28 11.14 7.67
N GLU A 8 -6.13 11.07 7.00
CA GLU A 8 -5.35 12.25 6.60
C GLU A 8 -6.13 13.12 5.60
N ILE A 9 -6.84 12.49 4.66
CA ILE A 9 -7.71 13.21 3.70
C ILE A 9 -8.89 13.83 4.44
N LYS A 10 -9.47 13.14 5.42
CA LYS A 10 -10.53 13.68 6.26
C LYS A 10 -10.04 14.95 6.98
N ASN A 11 -8.91 14.86 7.70
CA ASN A 11 -8.33 16.00 8.39
C ASN A 11 -8.02 17.16 7.44
N PHE A 12 -7.44 16.89 6.27
CA PHE A 12 -7.15 17.91 5.27
C PHE A 12 -8.42 18.64 4.82
N ILE A 13 -9.49 17.91 4.51
CA ILE A 13 -10.76 18.51 4.06
C ILE A 13 -11.38 19.34 5.19
N GLU A 14 -11.40 18.83 6.41
CA GLU A 14 -11.97 19.52 7.57
C GLU A 14 -11.22 20.83 7.87
N THR A 15 -9.89 20.80 7.85
CA THR A 15 -9.07 21.97 8.21
C THR A 15 -8.92 22.96 7.06
N SER A 16 -8.77 22.51 5.81
CA SER A 16 -8.51 23.40 4.67
C SER A 16 -9.78 24.07 4.13
N PHE A 17 -10.94 23.44 4.31
CA PHE A 17 -12.21 23.90 3.78
C PHE A 17 -13.25 24.21 4.86
N ASP A 18 -12.85 24.21 6.14
CA ASP A 18 -13.73 24.47 7.30
C ASP A 18 -15.00 23.60 7.28
N ILE A 19 -14.83 22.31 6.95
CA ILE A 19 -15.93 21.36 6.90
C ILE A 19 -16.21 20.79 8.29
N ASP A 20 -17.46 20.87 8.71
CA ASP A 20 -17.93 20.27 9.98
C ASP A 20 -17.57 18.76 10.03
N PRO A 21 -16.84 18.29 11.05
CA PRO A 21 -16.45 16.90 11.20
C PRO A 21 -17.61 15.89 11.21
N THR A 22 -18.83 16.33 11.54
CA THR A 22 -20.03 15.47 11.48
C THR A 22 -20.49 15.17 10.04
N LYS A 23 -20.00 15.95 9.07
CA LYS A 23 -20.29 15.79 7.64
C LYS A 23 -19.27 14.92 6.91
N THR A 24 -18.20 14.48 7.59
CA THR A 24 -17.12 13.69 7.00
C THR A 24 -17.08 12.30 7.63
N THR A 25 -16.76 11.30 6.85
CA THR A 25 -16.55 9.93 7.33
C THR A 25 -15.38 9.28 6.59
N VAL A 26 -14.68 8.35 7.24
CA VAL A 26 -13.62 7.57 6.60
C VAL A 26 -14.20 6.22 6.21
N ILE A 27 -14.14 5.92 4.92
CA ILE A 27 -14.42 4.59 4.38
C ILE A 27 -13.22 4.20 3.53
N TYR A 28 -12.42 3.27 4.03
CA TYR A 28 -11.21 2.83 3.36
C TYR A 28 -11.52 2.19 2.01
N ASN A 29 -10.57 2.27 1.07
CA ASN A 29 -10.61 1.47 -0.13
C ASN A 29 -10.76 0.01 0.25
N SER A 30 -11.69 -0.66 -0.41
CA SER A 30 -12.01 -2.05 -0.14
C SER A 30 -11.38 -3.00 -1.14
N PHE A 31 -11.21 -4.22 -0.71
CA PHE A 31 -10.57 -5.28 -1.49
C PHE A 31 -11.39 -6.55 -1.41
N ASP A 32 -11.35 -7.31 -2.48
CA ASP A 32 -11.99 -8.61 -2.57
C ASP A 32 -11.24 -9.61 -1.67
N GLU A 33 -11.84 -9.94 -0.55
CA GLU A 33 -11.34 -10.89 0.45
C GLU A 33 -11.21 -12.32 -0.09
N THR A 34 -11.83 -12.64 -1.22
CA THR A 34 -11.67 -13.95 -1.85
C THR A 34 -10.35 -14.10 -2.58
N ARG A 35 -9.76 -12.97 -3.01
CA ARG A 35 -8.47 -12.92 -3.70
C ARG A 35 -7.29 -12.81 -2.74
N PHE A 36 -7.46 -12.03 -1.65
CA PHE A 36 -6.41 -11.76 -0.67
C PHE A 36 -6.78 -12.46 0.63
N LYS A 37 -6.11 -13.56 0.91
CA LYS A 37 -6.33 -14.41 2.07
C LYS A 37 -5.00 -14.76 2.74
N HIS A 38 -5.08 -15.19 3.97
CA HIS A 38 -3.90 -15.59 4.72
C HIS A 38 -3.14 -16.71 3.99
N TYR A 39 -1.89 -16.45 3.67
CA TYR A 39 -0.97 -17.43 3.12
C TYR A 39 0.13 -17.74 4.15
N PRO A 40 0.64 -18.97 4.19
CA PRO A 40 1.82 -19.29 5.00
C PRO A 40 3.01 -18.43 4.55
N LEU A 41 3.93 -18.14 5.48
CA LEU A 41 5.13 -17.38 5.15
C LEU A 41 6.02 -18.20 4.20
N PRO A 42 6.57 -17.58 3.16
CA PRO A 42 7.48 -18.25 2.25
C PRO A 42 8.82 -18.55 2.94
N LYS A 43 9.55 -19.55 2.41
CA LYS A 43 10.89 -19.88 2.93
C LYS A 43 11.94 -18.81 2.62
N LYS A 44 11.78 -18.10 1.51
CA LYS A 44 12.69 -17.03 1.08
C LYS A 44 12.19 -15.68 1.58
N LYS A 45 13.11 -14.90 2.11
CA LYS A 45 12.83 -13.54 2.54
C LYS A 45 12.77 -12.59 1.34
N ARG A 46 11.60 -12.01 1.11
CA ARG A 46 11.33 -11.12 -0.03
C ARG A 46 10.45 -9.97 0.36
N VAL A 47 10.81 -8.78 -0.10
CA VAL A 47 9.96 -7.59 -0.02
C VAL A 47 9.32 -7.35 -1.39
N LEU A 48 8.02 -7.12 -1.42
CA LEU A 48 7.26 -6.82 -2.62
C LEU A 48 6.88 -5.33 -2.66
N PHE A 49 7.29 -4.64 -3.70
CA PHE A 49 6.81 -3.32 -4.06
C PHE A 49 5.93 -3.41 -5.31
N VAL A 50 4.70 -2.86 -5.26
CA VAL A 50 3.80 -2.80 -6.42
C VAL A 50 3.41 -1.35 -6.66
N GLY A 51 3.69 -0.85 -7.85
CA GLY A 51 3.33 0.52 -8.21
C GLY A 51 3.90 0.97 -9.53
N THR A 52 3.50 2.15 -9.97
CA THR A 52 4.12 2.79 -11.12
C THR A 52 5.57 3.15 -10.77
N ILE A 53 6.50 2.91 -11.67
CA ILE A 53 7.92 3.25 -11.53
C ILE A 53 8.14 4.58 -12.23
N ASP A 54 8.03 5.65 -11.46
CA ASP A 54 8.18 7.05 -11.87
C ASP A 54 9.15 7.80 -10.94
N TYR A 55 9.43 9.05 -11.24
CA TYR A 55 10.39 9.82 -10.45
C TYR A 55 9.94 10.11 -9.01
N LEU A 56 8.62 10.16 -8.73
CA LEU A 56 8.10 10.31 -7.37
C LEU A 56 8.44 9.11 -6.47
N ARG A 57 8.66 7.95 -7.07
CA ARG A 57 8.95 6.70 -6.34
C ARG A 57 10.43 6.34 -6.34
N LYS A 58 11.25 7.14 -7.03
CA LYS A 58 12.66 6.86 -7.21
C LYS A 58 13.38 6.68 -5.87
N LEU A 59 13.31 7.67 -4.98
CA LEU A 59 14.00 7.62 -3.69
C LEU A 59 13.51 6.46 -2.81
N THR A 60 12.20 6.17 -2.84
CA THR A 60 11.63 5.02 -2.12
C THR A 60 12.21 3.70 -2.65
N ILE A 61 12.32 3.55 -3.97
CA ILE A 61 12.85 2.33 -4.59
C ILE A 61 14.36 2.20 -4.30
N GLU A 62 15.13 3.28 -4.38
CA GLU A 62 16.55 3.30 -4.02
C GLU A 62 16.77 2.89 -2.55
N ASP A 63 15.97 3.43 -1.63
CA ASP A 63 16.04 3.05 -0.21
C ASP A 63 15.64 1.57 0.01
N LEU A 64 14.62 1.07 -0.69
CA LEU A 64 14.24 -0.34 -0.64
C LEU A 64 15.35 -1.26 -1.15
N ILE A 65 16.02 -0.91 -2.24
CA ILE A 65 17.15 -1.66 -2.78
C ILE A 65 18.26 -1.76 -1.72
N LYS A 66 18.62 -0.63 -1.11
CA LYS A 66 19.63 -0.58 -0.06
C LYS A 66 19.21 -1.42 1.15
N THR A 67 18.00 -1.18 1.69
CA THR A 67 17.49 -1.88 2.88
C THR A 67 17.43 -3.40 2.67
N THR A 68 16.90 -3.86 1.54
CA THR A 68 16.78 -5.30 1.26
C THR A 68 18.13 -5.97 1.07
N LYS A 69 19.12 -5.25 0.54
CA LYS A 69 20.50 -5.72 0.44
C LYS A 69 21.13 -5.91 1.83
N GLU A 70 21.00 -4.91 2.70
CA GLU A 70 21.53 -4.93 4.08
C GLU A 70 20.87 -6.07 4.91
N GLU A 71 19.58 -6.32 4.67
CA GLU A 71 18.82 -7.37 5.36
C GLU A 71 18.94 -8.76 4.70
N ASN A 72 19.72 -8.91 3.64
CA ASN A 72 19.86 -10.13 2.84
C ASN A 72 18.50 -10.70 2.36
N LYS A 73 17.66 -9.80 1.81
CA LYS A 73 16.35 -10.11 1.22
C LYS A 73 16.36 -9.87 -0.28
N GLU A 74 15.50 -10.59 -1.03
CA GLU A 74 15.20 -10.23 -2.41
C GLU A 74 14.19 -9.08 -2.43
N LEU A 75 14.35 -8.11 -3.36
CA LEU A 75 13.34 -7.10 -3.66
C LEU A 75 12.65 -7.44 -4.98
N TRP A 76 11.34 -7.57 -4.94
CA TRP A 76 10.51 -7.75 -6.12
C TRP A 76 9.73 -6.47 -6.40
N ILE A 77 9.92 -5.92 -7.60
CA ILE A 77 9.26 -4.69 -8.05
C ILE A 77 8.31 -5.06 -9.20
N VAL A 78 7.02 -4.82 -9.00
CA VAL A 78 5.97 -5.10 -10.00
C VAL A 78 5.31 -3.81 -10.41
N GLY A 79 5.35 -3.46 -11.69
CA GLY A 79 4.65 -2.26 -12.13
C GLY A 79 5.09 -1.71 -13.48
N LYS A 80 4.37 -0.69 -13.94
CA LYS A 80 4.66 -0.04 -15.22
C LYS A 80 5.82 0.93 -15.07
N LYS A 81 6.86 0.75 -15.87
CA LYS A 81 7.94 1.75 -16.01
C LYS A 81 7.41 2.99 -16.74
N ARG A 82 7.51 4.13 -16.09
CA ARG A 82 7.30 5.47 -16.68
C ARG A 82 8.57 6.33 -16.62
N ALA A 83 9.64 5.78 -16.04
CA ALA A 83 10.98 6.35 -15.98
C ALA A 83 11.99 5.21 -16.13
N ASP A 84 13.15 5.53 -16.65
CA ASP A 84 14.22 4.60 -17.06
C ASP A 84 15.26 4.32 -15.97
N TYR A 85 15.21 5.05 -14.84
CA TYR A 85 16.20 4.96 -13.78
C TYR A 85 16.34 3.55 -13.19
N LEU A 86 15.26 2.75 -13.18
CA LEU A 86 15.27 1.43 -12.57
C LEU A 86 16.29 0.50 -13.20
N ASP A 87 16.47 0.57 -14.52
CA ASP A 87 17.38 -0.32 -15.25
C ASP A 87 18.83 -0.16 -14.78
N ASN A 88 19.19 1.04 -14.31
CA ASN A 88 20.51 1.34 -13.75
C ASN A 88 20.64 0.95 -12.26
N LEU A 89 19.53 0.61 -11.60
CA LEU A 89 19.48 0.25 -10.19
C LEU A 89 19.30 -1.26 -9.94
N LEU A 90 19.13 -2.06 -11.00
CA LEU A 90 18.95 -3.49 -10.85
C LEU A 90 20.23 -4.16 -10.36
N GLU A 91 20.17 -4.69 -9.15
CA GLU A 91 21.20 -5.52 -8.52
C GLU A 91 20.76 -6.99 -8.49
N PRO A 92 21.67 -7.97 -8.25
CA PRO A 92 21.32 -9.41 -8.29
C PRO A 92 20.16 -9.82 -7.40
N HIS A 93 19.91 -9.12 -6.28
CA HIS A 93 18.80 -9.37 -5.35
C HIS A 93 17.50 -8.66 -5.75
N VAL A 94 17.52 -7.80 -6.79
CA VAL A 94 16.36 -7.03 -7.26
C VAL A 94 15.78 -7.67 -8.51
N LYS A 95 14.48 -7.94 -8.51
CA LYS A 95 13.76 -8.48 -9.66
C LYS A 95 12.64 -7.55 -10.07
N TYR A 96 12.63 -7.19 -11.33
CA TYR A 96 11.54 -6.43 -11.94
C TYR A 96 10.56 -7.36 -12.67
N PHE A 97 9.27 -7.03 -12.56
CA PHE A 97 8.18 -7.71 -13.25
C PHE A 97 7.23 -6.68 -13.87
N GLU A 98 6.75 -6.98 -15.06
CA GLU A 98 5.75 -6.18 -15.75
C GLU A 98 4.44 -6.04 -14.95
N PRO A 99 3.66 -4.97 -15.18
CA PRO A 99 2.41 -4.75 -14.49
C PRO A 99 1.43 -5.91 -14.72
N THR A 100 0.69 -6.26 -13.68
CA THR A 100 -0.28 -7.34 -13.72
C THR A 100 -1.50 -7.05 -12.85
N TRP A 101 -2.64 -7.60 -13.21
CA TRP A 101 -3.83 -7.64 -12.38
C TRP A 101 -3.79 -8.75 -11.31
N ASN A 102 -2.93 -9.76 -11.51
CA ASN A 102 -2.78 -10.89 -10.61
C ASN A 102 -1.62 -10.64 -9.63
N VAL A 103 -1.80 -9.63 -8.75
CA VAL A 103 -0.79 -9.22 -7.77
C VAL A 103 -0.65 -10.25 -6.65
N GLU A 104 -1.74 -10.97 -6.33
CA GLU A 104 -1.80 -11.99 -5.28
C GLU A 104 -0.77 -13.09 -5.45
N LYS A 105 -0.38 -13.44 -6.70
CA LYS A 105 0.67 -14.42 -6.95
C LYS A 105 2.04 -13.98 -6.42
N TYR A 106 2.33 -12.67 -6.45
CA TYR A 106 3.57 -12.11 -5.92
C TYR A 106 3.50 -11.97 -4.40
N ILE A 107 2.37 -11.48 -3.87
CA ILE A 107 2.15 -11.36 -2.42
C ILE A 107 2.32 -12.72 -1.74
N LYS A 108 1.81 -13.79 -2.34
CA LYS A 108 1.96 -15.16 -1.83
C LYS A 108 3.42 -15.59 -1.68
N GLU A 109 4.30 -15.15 -2.56
CA GLU A 109 5.71 -15.51 -2.62
C GLU A 109 6.63 -14.58 -1.80
N CYS A 110 6.08 -13.50 -1.23
CA CYS A 110 6.82 -12.52 -0.42
C CYS A 110 6.40 -12.61 1.04
N ASP A 111 7.31 -12.29 1.96
CA ASP A 111 7.05 -12.25 3.40
C ASP A 111 6.70 -10.83 3.88
N GLU A 112 7.10 -9.82 3.11
CA GLU A 112 6.81 -8.41 3.40
C GLU A 112 6.32 -7.69 2.15
N THR A 113 5.59 -6.59 2.36
CA THR A 113 5.24 -5.63 1.31
C THR A 113 5.87 -4.28 1.58
N ALA A 114 5.95 -3.44 0.56
CA ALA A 114 6.36 -2.04 0.71
C ALA A 114 5.48 -1.14 -0.15
N GLY A 115 5.14 0.02 0.36
CA GLY A 115 4.30 0.99 -0.34
C GLY A 115 4.51 2.40 0.14
N ILE A 116 3.98 3.35 -0.64
CA ILE A 116 3.94 4.76 -0.29
C ILE A 116 2.59 5.06 0.32
N LEU A 117 2.59 5.66 1.50
CA LEU A 117 1.42 5.91 2.33
C LEU A 117 0.63 4.61 2.59
N LEU A 118 -0.58 4.70 3.14
CA LEU A 118 -1.46 3.55 3.24
C LEU A 118 -2.09 3.26 1.86
N GLY A 119 -1.26 2.71 0.98
CA GLY A 119 -1.63 2.39 -0.39
C GLY A 119 -2.23 1.00 -0.54
N ARG A 120 -2.65 0.72 -1.77
CA ARG A 120 -3.28 -0.55 -2.14
C ARG A 120 -2.44 -1.77 -1.78
N THR A 121 -1.16 -1.78 -2.14
CA THR A 121 -0.25 -2.92 -1.90
C THR A 121 -0.11 -3.25 -0.42
N THR A 122 -0.05 -2.22 0.44
CA THR A 122 0.03 -2.41 1.89
C THR A 122 -1.21 -3.14 2.41
N ILE A 123 -2.40 -2.70 1.99
CA ILE A 123 -3.67 -3.30 2.42
C ILE A 123 -3.80 -4.73 1.88
N GLU A 124 -3.51 -4.96 0.61
CA GLU A 124 -3.50 -6.30 0.00
C GLU A 124 -2.51 -7.24 0.71
N GLY A 125 -1.35 -6.70 1.10
CA GLY A 125 -0.36 -7.39 1.93
C GLY A 125 -0.94 -7.77 3.29
N TRP A 126 -1.52 -6.84 4.02
CA TRP A 126 -2.14 -7.10 5.32
C TRP A 126 -3.25 -8.16 5.25
N LEU A 127 -4.14 -8.07 4.25
CA LEU A 127 -5.18 -9.07 4.00
C LEU A 127 -4.60 -10.47 3.71
N SER A 128 -3.36 -10.53 3.25
CA SER A 128 -2.62 -11.77 2.98
C SER A 128 -1.66 -12.17 4.11
N ASN A 129 -1.78 -11.54 5.29
CA ASN A 129 -0.90 -11.75 6.44
C ASN A 129 0.57 -11.40 6.15
N ARG A 130 0.80 -10.30 5.41
CA ARG A 130 2.12 -9.76 5.11
C ARG A 130 2.28 -8.40 5.77
N PRO A 131 3.17 -8.27 6.77
CA PRO A 131 3.57 -6.96 7.29
C PRO A 131 4.35 -6.20 6.23
N GLY A 132 4.65 -4.95 6.47
CA GLY A 132 5.44 -4.22 5.50
C GLY A 132 5.83 -2.81 5.84
N TRP A 133 6.61 -2.25 4.95
CA TRP A 133 7.13 -0.90 5.02
C TRP A 133 6.15 0.10 4.42
N ILE A 134 5.87 1.16 5.17
CA ILE A 134 5.12 2.32 4.68
C ILE A 134 6.07 3.51 4.66
N TYR A 135 6.21 4.09 3.49
CA TYR A 135 6.97 5.32 3.28
C TYR A 135 6.02 6.50 3.27
N ASP A 136 6.33 7.50 4.07
CA ASP A 136 5.73 8.82 3.99
C ASP A 136 6.60 9.69 3.09
N VAL A 137 5.98 10.28 2.07
CA VAL A 137 6.70 11.08 1.05
C VAL A 137 5.96 12.38 0.78
N ASP A 138 6.72 13.43 0.46
CA ASP A 138 6.16 14.69 -0.01
C ASP A 138 5.72 14.61 -1.50
N GLU A 139 5.19 15.71 -2.01
CA GLU A 139 4.70 15.83 -3.40
C GLU A 139 5.83 15.72 -4.45
N THR A 140 7.08 15.82 -4.05
CA THR A 140 8.26 15.67 -4.92
C THR A 140 8.90 14.30 -4.82
N GLY A 141 8.42 13.44 -3.91
CA GLY A 141 8.92 12.08 -3.69
C GLY A 141 10.05 11.98 -2.68
N ASN A 142 10.36 13.05 -1.92
CA ASN A 142 11.32 12.96 -0.82
C ASN A 142 10.72 12.15 0.32
N ILE A 143 11.52 11.27 0.92
CA ILE A 143 11.10 10.46 2.05
C ILE A 143 11.07 11.32 3.31
N LEU A 144 9.88 11.49 3.88
CA LEU A 144 9.65 12.18 5.16
C LEU A 144 9.73 11.21 6.34
N GLY A 145 9.38 9.94 6.10
CA GLY A 145 9.39 8.90 7.11
C GLY A 145 9.31 7.50 6.51
N LYS A 146 9.71 6.51 7.32
CA LYS A 146 9.66 5.10 6.98
C LYS A 146 9.30 4.31 8.24
N THR A 147 8.24 3.51 8.17
CA THR A 147 7.76 2.73 9.30
C THR A 147 7.48 1.30 8.87
N PHE A 148 7.96 0.33 9.66
CA PHE A 148 7.58 -1.06 9.49
C PHE A 148 6.30 -1.34 10.27
N ASN A 149 5.26 -1.78 9.58
CA ASN A 149 3.94 -2.01 10.16
C ASN A 149 3.61 -3.50 10.18
N LYS A 150 3.23 -3.98 11.35
CA LYS A 150 2.61 -5.30 11.49
C LYS A 150 1.22 -5.29 10.85
N VAL A 151 0.70 -6.46 10.55
CA VAL A 151 -0.69 -6.61 10.13
C VAL A 151 -1.58 -6.13 11.29
N PRO A 152 -2.49 -5.16 11.07
CA PRO A 152 -3.37 -4.67 12.12
C PRO A 152 -4.41 -5.72 12.52
N ASP A 153 -4.79 -5.74 13.80
CA ASP A 153 -5.78 -6.68 14.32
C ASP A 153 -7.17 -6.50 13.66
N ASP A 154 -7.49 -5.27 13.25
CA ASP A 154 -8.75 -4.89 12.62
C ASP A 154 -8.69 -4.86 11.07
N VAL A 155 -7.83 -5.68 10.47
CA VAL A 155 -7.60 -5.73 9.01
C VAL A 155 -8.88 -5.96 8.21
N GLU A 156 -9.89 -6.57 8.82
CA GLU A 156 -11.20 -6.82 8.20
C GLU A 156 -11.95 -5.54 7.78
N LYS A 157 -11.59 -4.39 8.35
CA LYS A 157 -12.16 -3.10 7.93
C LYS A 157 -11.92 -2.78 6.46
N PHE A 158 -10.93 -3.42 5.83
CA PHE A 158 -10.62 -3.29 4.41
C PHE A 158 -11.38 -4.28 3.50
N HIS A 159 -12.18 -5.19 4.05
CA HIS A 159 -13.01 -6.10 3.27
C HIS A 159 -14.11 -5.35 2.53
N SER A 160 -14.41 -5.77 1.31
CA SER A 160 -15.43 -5.14 0.45
C SER A 160 -16.81 -5.10 1.11
N LYS A 161 -17.18 -6.15 1.82
CA LYS A 161 -18.44 -6.23 2.58
C LYS A 161 -18.56 -5.10 3.62
N ASN A 162 -17.49 -4.81 4.35
CA ASN A 162 -17.50 -3.78 5.39
C ASN A 162 -17.56 -2.37 4.77
N ALA A 163 -16.85 -2.12 3.69
CA ALA A 163 -16.92 -0.86 2.97
C ALA A 163 -18.33 -0.60 2.40
N ILE A 164 -18.96 -1.60 1.79
CA ILE A 164 -20.33 -1.51 1.27
C ILE A 164 -21.31 -1.18 2.39
N ASN A 165 -21.26 -1.89 3.52
CA ASN A 165 -22.13 -1.62 4.67
C ASN A 165 -21.97 -0.19 5.20
N ASN A 166 -20.74 0.31 5.30
CA ASN A 166 -20.47 1.68 5.75
C ASN A 166 -20.95 2.73 4.74
N ILE A 167 -20.85 2.44 3.45
CA ILE A 167 -21.42 3.30 2.40
C ILE A 167 -22.94 3.36 2.53
N LEU A 168 -23.62 2.23 2.60
CA LEU A 168 -25.08 2.16 2.75
C LEU A 168 -25.55 2.94 3.99
N LYS A 169 -24.91 2.72 5.15
CA LYS A 169 -25.20 3.47 6.37
C LYS A 169 -25.03 4.98 6.18
N SER A 170 -23.98 5.41 5.48
CA SER A 170 -23.76 6.83 5.20
C SER A 170 -24.84 7.46 4.34
N TYR A 171 -25.50 6.68 3.48
CA TYR A 171 -26.66 7.14 2.71
C TYR A 171 -27.93 7.20 3.57
N GLU A 172 -28.17 6.21 4.43
CA GLU A 172 -29.31 6.21 5.36
C GLU A 172 -29.28 7.43 6.32
N ASP A 173 -28.11 7.85 6.76
CA ASP A 173 -27.94 9.06 7.59
C ASP A 173 -28.20 10.40 6.85
N ILE A 174 -28.46 10.37 5.56
CA ILE A 174 -28.75 11.59 4.73
C ILE A 174 -30.25 11.69 4.44
N LEU A 175 -30.97 10.60 4.45
CA LEU A 175 -32.43 10.52 4.21
C LEU A 175 -33.21 10.85 5.47
#